data_7caf89f90f352f317b71045afa780ae2
#
_entry.id   7caf89f90f352f317b71045afa780ae2
#
_cell.length_a   1.000
_cell.length_b   1.000
_cell.length_c   1.000
_cell.angle_alpha   90.00
_cell.angle_beta   90.00
_cell.angle_gamma   90.00
#
_symmetry.space_group_name_H-M   'P 1'
#
loop_
_entity.id
_entity.type
_entity.pdbx_description
1 polymer ?
#
loop_
_entity_poly.entity_id
_entity_poly.type
_entity_poly.pdbx_seq_one_letter_code
_entity_poly.pdbx_strand_id
1 'polypeptide(L)'
;MSLKPFANLRQIAFSLRRDYRRKFVYIAYGLAPGARYKEFTIPKKSGGTRRICAPRIALLKLQRDILRLLEGDYRPRAHVHGFVGGHQRSIVSNARQHVDKRWVLNIDLEDYFETIHFGRVRGRLIAPPYAYPDEIAQFIAHIACFQTEKEVDGSLRTTHVLMPGGALSPILANIVSDKLDAELARFCRQLGCTYTRYADDITISSNRRTFPAPIGRFATPDSHDEFILSNTFQQMIEDNGFRINHAKTRLLGCAFRQEVTGLVVNEKVNVKRKFVRNVRAMLHDWEFNGYAAASARHFSEKRPDRGRLPEQEATNFEWVVRGKIEFIRQVKGSTDQVFRSLASRFNALCSDQHFSIPLVEDSDVLNAAVWYLENATDGGSVGTCFAVAENLFVTCAHCLGPNLRIFPRQNPAFTMDADEVARDDHNDLALIRLRTPLPAFKPAATLHMASTAEASALGIRSAVQAAGYPSNLDSTSLTIRDTEVTGFSRQTFDGTPATSDNVIALLSGTYEGMSGGPLLFAGKVVGVIVRGPNDDDRTIPFLAVKSEFVDALIATL
;
A
#
# COMPACT_ATOMS: atom_id res chain seq x y z
N MET A 1 -21.21 -2.24 -16.42
CA MET A 1 -22.61 -2.52 -16.82
C MET A 1 -23.46 -2.48 -15.55
N SER A 2 -24.76 -2.21 -15.65
CA SER A 2 -25.68 -2.02 -14.53
C SER A 2 -26.88 -2.96 -14.67
N LEU A 3 -27.49 -3.35 -13.55
CA LEU A 3 -28.75 -4.11 -13.53
C LEU A 3 -30.00 -3.23 -13.68
N LYS A 4 -29.91 -1.96 -13.34
CA LYS A 4 -31.06 -1.01 -13.33
C LYS A 4 -31.84 -0.91 -14.64
N PRO A 5 -31.21 -1.00 -15.84
CA PRO A 5 -31.98 -0.90 -17.09
C PRO A 5 -32.88 -2.11 -17.39
N PHE A 6 -32.70 -3.24 -16.68
CA PHE A 6 -33.41 -4.47 -17.02
C PHE A 6 -34.73 -4.60 -16.27
N ALA A 7 -35.83 -4.84 -17.00
CA ALA A 7 -37.13 -5.05 -16.43
C ALA A 7 -37.41 -6.52 -16.03
N ASN A 8 -36.67 -7.48 -16.60
CA ASN A 8 -36.86 -8.91 -16.35
C ASN A 8 -35.62 -9.74 -16.65
N LEU A 9 -35.62 -11.01 -16.23
CA LEU A 9 -34.49 -11.92 -16.38
C LEU A 9 -34.15 -12.28 -17.84
N ARG A 10 -35.12 -12.23 -18.77
CA ARG A 10 -34.86 -12.52 -20.19
C ARG A 10 -33.97 -11.44 -20.80
N GLN A 11 -34.19 -10.17 -20.46
CA GLN A 11 -33.34 -9.06 -20.90
C GLN A 11 -31.88 -9.22 -20.36
N ILE A 12 -31.71 -9.62 -19.10
CA ILE A 12 -30.40 -9.90 -18.53
C ILE A 12 -29.73 -11.05 -19.28
N ALA A 13 -30.44 -12.17 -19.49
CA ALA A 13 -29.91 -13.32 -20.21
C ALA A 13 -29.47 -12.94 -21.63
N PHE A 14 -30.28 -12.15 -22.34
CA PHE A 14 -29.94 -11.65 -23.67
C PHE A 14 -28.68 -10.77 -23.66
N SER A 15 -28.60 -9.81 -22.73
CA SER A 15 -27.44 -8.91 -22.62
C SER A 15 -26.12 -9.66 -22.31
N LEU A 16 -26.21 -10.76 -21.57
CA LEU A 16 -25.08 -11.63 -21.25
C LEU A 16 -24.82 -12.71 -22.33
N ARG A 17 -25.56 -12.70 -23.44
CA ARG A 17 -25.49 -13.70 -24.53
C ARG A 17 -25.64 -15.13 -23.99
N ARG A 18 -26.60 -15.35 -23.08
CA ARG A 18 -26.88 -16.64 -22.46
C ARG A 18 -28.26 -17.15 -22.82
N ASP A 19 -28.37 -18.45 -23.01
CA ASP A 19 -29.68 -19.11 -23.15
C ASP A 19 -30.47 -18.96 -21.84
N TYR A 20 -31.66 -18.30 -21.94
CA TYR A 20 -32.49 -18.02 -20.77
C TYR A 20 -32.97 -19.31 -20.08
N ARG A 21 -33.48 -20.30 -20.84
CA ARG A 21 -34.03 -21.53 -20.25
C ARG A 21 -32.92 -22.42 -19.69
N ARG A 22 -31.86 -22.72 -20.47
CA ARG A 22 -30.81 -23.67 -20.11
C ARG A 22 -29.77 -23.10 -19.13
N LYS A 23 -29.42 -21.81 -19.27
CA LYS A 23 -28.32 -21.20 -18.51
C LYS A 23 -28.75 -20.24 -17.40
N PHE A 24 -30.02 -19.85 -17.36
CA PHE A 24 -30.56 -19.07 -16.26
C PHE A 24 -31.55 -19.91 -15.44
N VAL A 25 -32.68 -20.27 -16.01
CA VAL A 25 -33.76 -20.96 -15.27
C VAL A 25 -33.32 -22.33 -14.79
N TYR A 26 -32.70 -23.15 -15.66
CA TYR A 26 -32.27 -24.50 -15.29
C TYR A 26 -31.17 -24.51 -14.22
N ILE A 27 -30.13 -23.64 -14.33
CA ILE A 27 -29.06 -23.56 -13.33
C ILE A 27 -29.60 -23.08 -11.98
N ALA A 28 -30.50 -22.09 -11.99
CA ALA A 28 -31.06 -21.53 -10.78
C ALA A 28 -32.06 -22.47 -10.09
N TYR A 29 -32.97 -23.06 -10.84
CA TYR A 29 -34.16 -23.74 -10.30
C TYR A 29 -34.22 -25.25 -10.66
N GLY A 30 -33.60 -25.65 -11.74
CA GLY A 30 -33.66 -27.03 -12.23
C GLY A 30 -32.62 -27.98 -11.64
N LEU A 31 -31.54 -27.45 -11.09
CA LEU A 31 -30.49 -28.26 -10.45
C LEU A 31 -30.83 -28.53 -8.98
N ALA A 32 -30.68 -29.78 -8.55
CA ALA A 32 -30.77 -30.14 -7.14
C ALA A 32 -29.71 -29.39 -6.29
N PRO A 33 -29.95 -29.13 -4.99
CA PRO A 33 -29.03 -28.39 -4.13
C PRO A 33 -27.58 -28.92 -4.15
N GLY A 34 -27.38 -30.23 -4.05
CA GLY A 34 -26.06 -30.86 -4.13
C GLY A 34 -25.36 -30.76 -5.49
N ALA A 35 -26.12 -30.54 -6.57
CA ALA A 35 -25.58 -30.26 -7.91
C ALA A 35 -25.21 -28.77 -8.10
N ARG A 36 -25.70 -27.88 -7.24
CA ARG A 36 -25.40 -26.44 -7.28
C ARG A 36 -24.17 -26.07 -6.45
N TYR A 37 -23.97 -26.70 -5.29
CA TYR A 37 -22.89 -26.38 -4.33
C TYR A 37 -22.06 -27.59 -3.98
N LYS A 38 -20.78 -27.35 -3.66
CA LYS A 38 -19.87 -28.30 -2.99
C LYS A 38 -19.64 -27.79 -1.58
N GLU A 39 -19.93 -28.61 -0.60
CA GLU A 39 -19.70 -28.32 0.82
C GLU A 39 -18.40 -28.95 1.30
N PHE A 40 -17.66 -28.20 2.11
CA PHE A 40 -16.49 -28.68 2.83
C PHE A 40 -16.20 -27.80 4.04
N THR A 41 -15.41 -28.31 4.96
CA THR A 41 -15.00 -27.55 6.16
C THR A 41 -13.52 -27.19 6.07
N ILE A 42 -13.18 -26.04 6.62
CA ILE A 42 -11.79 -25.60 6.80
C ILE A 42 -11.54 -25.28 8.29
N PRO A 43 -10.34 -25.60 8.83
CA PRO A 43 -10.01 -25.28 10.21
C PRO A 43 -9.94 -23.76 10.43
N LYS A 44 -10.48 -23.27 11.54
CA LYS A 44 -10.33 -21.87 11.99
C LYS A 44 -9.00 -21.72 12.73
N LYS A 45 -8.36 -20.55 12.66
CA LYS A 45 -7.13 -20.24 13.43
C LYS A 45 -7.35 -20.24 14.93
N SER A 46 -8.57 -19.97 15.39
CA SER A 46 -8.99 -19.95 16.78
C SER A 46 -9.46 -21.31 17.30
N GLY A 47 -9.30 -22.38 16.54
CA GLY A 47 -9.89 -23.70 16.81
C GLY A 47 -11.29 -23.86 16.21
N GLY A 48 -11.72 -25.11 16.04
CA GLY A 48 -12.99 -25.46 15.38
C GLY A 48 -12.90 -25.37 13.86
N THR A 49 -14.06 -25.49 13.20
CA THR A 49 -14.18 -25.54 11.74
C THR A 49 -15.07 -24.41 11.19
N ARG A 50 -14.85 -24.04 9.94
CA ARG A 50 -15.73 -23.15 9.16
C ARG A 50 -16.31 -23.93 8.00
N ARG A 51 -17.63 -23.99 7.89
CA ARG A 51 -18.34 -24.57 6.76
C ARG A 51 -18.24 -23.64 5.55
N ILE A 52 -17.87 -24.15 4.41
CA ILE A 52 -17.79 -23.44 3.13
C ILE A 52 -18.75 -24.10 2.15
N CYS A 53 -19.59 -23.29 1.50
CA CYS A 53 -20.50 -23.73 0.45
C CYS A 53 -20.08 -23.07 -0.87
N ALA A 54 -19.19 -23.74 -1.60
CA ALA A 54 -18.69 -23.22 -2.86
C ALA A 54 -19.64 -23.58 -4.01
N PRO A 55 -20.10 -22.61 -4.81
CA PRO A 55 -20.94 -22.91 -5.98
C PRO A 55 -20.14 -23.71 -7.01
N ARG A 56 -20.77 -24.73 -7.59
CA ARG A 56 -20.18 -25.50 -8.70
C ARG A 56 -20.07 -24.63 -9.96
N ILE A 57 -19.24 -25.03 -10.90
CA ILE A 57 -18.81 -24.23 -12.08
C ILE A 57 -19.97 -23.52 -12.80
N ALA A 58 -21.08 -24.20 -13.03
CA ALA A 58 -22.23 -23.62 -13.74
C ALA A 58 -22.85 -22.45 -12.95
N LEU A 59 -23.13 -22.66 -11.66
CA LEU A 59 -23.68 -21.64 -10.78
C LEU A 59 -22.66 -20.53 -10.52
N LEU A 60 -21.38 -20.86 -10.34
CA LEU A 60 -20.31 -19.88 -10.14
C LEU A 60 -20.18 -18.92 -11.33
N LYS A 61 -20.26 -19.43 -12.57
CA LYS A 61 -20.24 -18.59 -13.77
C LYS A 61 -21.46 -17.66 -13.82
N LEU A 62 -22.66 -18.16 -13.47
CA LEU A 62 -23.86 -17.35 -13.39
C LEU A 62 -23.75 -16.27 -12.30
N GLN A 63 -23.30 -16.63 -11.10
CA GLN A 63 -23.07 -15.68 -10.02
C GLN A 63 -22.07 -14.58 -10.41
N ARG A 64 -20.98 -14.93 -11.11
CA ARG A 64 -19.97 -13.95 -11.58
C ARG A 64 -20.52 -13.01 -12.64
N ASP A 65 -21.39 -13.48 -13.53
CA ASP A 65 -22.01 -12.60 -14.52
C ASP A 65 -22.95 -11.58 -13.85
N ILE A 66 -23.76 -12.04 -12.89
CA ILE A 66 -24.64 -11.15 -12.11
C ILE A 66 -23.81 -10.21 -11.23
N LEU A 67 -22.71 -10.68 -10.64
CA LEU A 67 -21.80 -9.85 -9.84
C LEU A 67 -21.30 -8.64 -10.63
N ARG A 68 -20.82 -8.84 -11.87
CA ARG A 68 -20.33 -7.75 -12.73
C ARG A 68 -21.39 -6.67 -13.00
N LEU A 69 -22.66 -7.07 -13.13
CA LEU A 69 -23.77 -6.14 -13.30
C LEU A 69 -24.09 -5.41 -11.99
N LEU A 70 -24.09 -6.14 -10.87
CA LEU A 70 -24.38 -5.59 -9.55
C LEU A 70 -23.30 -4.61 -9.06
N GLU A 71 -22.02 -4.88 -9.37
CA GLU A 71 -20.89 -3.97 -9.12
C GLU A 71 -21.08 -2.62 -9.83
N GLY A 72 -21.70 -2.60 -10.98
CA GLY A 72 -22.04 -1.36 -11.70
C GLY A 72 -22.99 -0.44 -10.94
N ASP A 73 -23.86 -0.99 -10.10
CA ASP A 73 -24.85 -0.26 -9.30
C ASP A 73 -24.41 -0.03 -7.85
N TYR A 74 -23.48 -0.83 -7.34
CA TYR A 74 -23.02 -0.75 -5.97
C TYR A 74 -22.19 0.49 -5.71
N ARG A 75 -22.55 1.26 -4.70
CA ARG A 75 -21.82 2.45 -4.23
C ARG A 75 -21.46 2.25 -2.76
N PRO A 76 -20.23 1.77 -2.48
CA PRO A 76 -19.80 1.53 -1.11
C PRO A 76 -19.65 2.83 -0.33
N ARG A 77 -20.09 2.83 0.93
CA ARG A 77 -19.86 3.97 1.85
C ARG A 77 -18.37 4.14 2.12
N ALA A 78 -17.95 5.37 2.47
CA ALA A 78 -16.55 5.72 2.68
C ALA A 78 -15.85 4.85 3.74
N HIS A 79 -16.55 4.42 4.75
CA HIS A 79 -16.05 3.63 5.89
C HIS A 79 -16.14 2.11 5.71
N VAL A 80 -16.61 1.60 4.57
CA VAL A 80 -16.63 0.17 4.24
C VAL A 80 -15.41 -0.18 3.43
N HIS A 81 -14.55 -1.05 3.93
CA HIS A 81 -13.28 -1.41 3.30
C HIS A 81 -13.20 -2.87 2.82
N GLY A 82 -13.97 -3.78 3.43
CA GLY A 82 -14.02 -5.18 3.04
C GLY A 82 -14.92 -5.43 1.83
N PHE A 83 -14.52 -6.35 0.94
CA PHE A 83 -15.31 -6.78 -0.21
C PHE A 83 -15.66 -5.65 -1.21
N VAL A 84 -14.82 -4.66 -1.34
CA VAL A 84 -14.98 -3.53 -2.25
C VAL A 84 -13.93 -3.59 -3.34
N GLY A 85 -14.31 -4.00 -4.52
CA GLY A 85 -13.43 -4.04 -5.70
C GLY A 85 -13.25 -2.66 -6.34
N GLY A 86 -12.13 -2.46 -7.03
CA GLY A 86 -11.91 -1.28 -7.90
C GLY A 86 -11.73 0.09 -7.22
N HIS A 87 -11.77 0.17 -5.88
CA HIS A 87 -11.73 1.41 -5.12
C HIS A 87 -10.48 1.57 -4.24
N GLN A 88 -9.39 0.85 -4.54
CA GLN A 88 -8.14 0.84 -3.76
C GLN A 88 -8.36 0.54 -2.26
N ARG A 89 -9.43 -0.19 -1.91
CA ARG A 89 -9.76 -0.55 -0.54
C ARG A 89 -9.17 -1.91 -0.18
N SER A 90 -8.61 -1.97 1.01
CA SER A 90 -7.89 -3.14 1.51
C SER A 90 -7.84 -3.12 3.03
N ILE A 91 -7.25 -4.15 3.63
CA ILE A 91 -6.92 -4.15 5.06
C ILE A 91 -6.03 -2.96 5.45
N VAL A 92 -5.15 -2.50 4.52
CA VAL A 92 -4.27 -1.35 4.75
C VAL A 92 -5.07 -0.04 4.78
N SER A 93 -5.97 0.17 3.81
CA SER A 93 -6.82 1.36 3.78
C SER A 93 -7.78 1.44 4.98
N ASN A 94 -8.23 0.28 5.49
CA ASN A 94 -9.00 0.17 6.72
C ASN A 94 -8.16 0.59 7.93
N ALA A 95 -6.99 -0.03 8.09
CA ALA A 95 -6.08 0.21 9.21
C ALA A 95 -5.61 1.68 9.28
N ARG A 96 -5.37 2.34 8.12
CA ARG A 96 -4.96 3.75 8.06
C ARG A 96 -5.93 4.71 8.76
N GLN A 97 -7.24 4.39 8.80
CA GLN A 97 -8.24 5.23 9.48
C GLN A 97 -8.07 5.25 11.01
N HIS A 98 -7.34 4.28 11.55
CA HIS A 98 -7.20 4.04 12.98
C HIS A 98 -5.74 4.17 13.48
N VAL A 99 -4.88 4.80 12.70
CA VAL A 99 -3.49 5.08 13.09
C VAL A 99 -3.46 6.18 14.13
N ASP A 100 -2.53 6.04 15.10
CA ASP A 100 -2.26 7.04 16.15
C ASP A 100 -3.53 7.41 16.94
N LYS A 101 -4.26 6.38 17.40
CA LYS A 101 -5.46 6.55 18.21
C LYS A 101 -5.18 6.16 19.66
N ARG A 102 -5.71 6.98 20.59
CA ARG A 102 -5.66 6.64 22.03
C ARG A 102 -6.37 5.33 22.33
N TRP A 103 -7.51 5.09 21.68
CA TRP A 103 -8.35 3.92 21.86
C TRP A 103 -8.72 3.30 20.52
N VAL A 104 -8.65 1.97 20.45
CA VAL A 104 -9.14 1.16 19.33
C VAL A 104 -10.01 0.04 19.85
N LEU A 105 -11.28 0.04 19.48
CA LEU A 105 -12.27 -1.00 19.77
C LEU A 105 -12.46 -1.85 18.52
N ASN A 106 -12.28 -3.15 18.66
CA ASN A 106 -12.59 -4.15 17.63
C ASN A 106 -13.81 -4.97 18.05
N ILE A 107 -14.76 -5.15 17.15
CA ILE A 107 -15.98 -5.92 17.33
C ILE A 107 -16.11 -6.88 16.15
N ASP A 108 -16.38 -8.15 16.40
CA ASP A 108 -16.61 -9.18 15.39
C ASP A 108 -18.11 -9.52 15.36
N LEU A 109 -18.70 -9.59 14.18
CA LEU A 109 -20.09 -10.02 14.02
C LEU A 109 -20.16 -11.54 13.91
N GLU A 110 -20.96 -12.16 14.78
CA GLU A 110 -21.11 -13.61 14.82
C GLU A 110 -21.89 -14.12 13.61
N ASP A 111 -21.39 -15.17 12.96
CA ASP A 111 -22.04 -15.84 11.82
C ASP A 111 -22.54 -14.85 10.75
N TYR A 112 -21.72 -13.84 10.46
CA TYR A 112 -22.07 -12.68 9.65
C TYR A 112 -22.84 -13.01 8.36
N PHE A 113 -22.35 -13.96 7.55
CA PHE A 113 -23.04 -14.38 6.33
C PHE A 113 -24.35 -15.11 6.62
N GLU A 114 -24.35 -16.00 7.62
CA GLU A 114 -25.48 -16.87 7.95
C GLU A 114 -26.64 -16.12 8.61
N THR A 115 -26.37 -14.90 9.13
CA THR A 115 -27.46 -13.99 9.59
C THR A 115 -28.22 -13.33 8.44
N ILE A 116 -27.67 -13.37 7.23
CA ILE A 116 -28.27 -12.73 6.04
C ILE A 116 -29.07 -13.79 5.27
N HIS A 117 -30.36 -13.84 5.54
CA HIS A 117 -31.26 -14.77 4.87
C HIS A 117 -31.82 -14.19 3.56
N PHE A 118 -32.42 -15.05 2.74
CA PHE A 118 -33.03 -14.75 1.46
C PHE A 118 -33.92 -13.49 1.47
N GLY A 119 -34.81 -13.37 2.46
CA GLY A 119 -35.72 -12.24 2.57
C GLY A 119 -35.02 -10.90 2.78
N ARG A 120 -33.90 -10.88 3.54
CA ARG A 120 -33.09 -9.66 3.73
C ARG A 120 -32.43 -9.25 2.41
N VAL A 121 -31.87 -10.21 1.68
CA VAL A 121 -31.25 -9.94 0.36
C VAL A 121 -32.30 -9.39 -0.61
N ARG A 122 -33.44 -10.11 -0.80
CA ARG A 122 -34.51 -9.69 -1.71
C ARG A 122 -35.06 -8.31 -1.32
N GLY A 123 -35.39 -8.11 -0.05
CA GLY A 123 -35.96 -6.85 0.42
C GLY A 123 -35.03 -5.67 0.21
N ARG A 124 -33.71 -5.85 0.41
CA ARG A 124 -32.73 -4.78 0.20
C ARG A 124 -32.53 -4.45 -1.27
N LEU A 125 -32.64 -5.43 -2.17
CA LEU A 125 -32.53 -5.21 -3.62
C LEU A 125 -33.76 -4.54 -4.22
N ILE A 126 -34.95 -4.76 -3.65
CA ILE A 126 -36.21 -4.06 -4.06
C ILE A 126 -36.21 -2.60 -3.54
N ALA A 127 -35.66 -2.39 -2.33
CA ALA A 127 -35.64 -1.05 -1.74
C ALA A 127 -34.66 -0.10 -2.44
N PRO A 128 -34.90 1.24 -2.40
CA PRO A 128 -33.91 2.21 -2.82
C PRO A 128 -32.55 2.03 -2.08
N PRO A 129 -31.43 2.31 -2.73
CA PRO A 129 -31.24 2.93 -4.05
C PRO A 129 -31.22 1.92 -5.22
N TYR A 130 -31.40 0.61 -4.97
CA TYR A 130 -31.37 -0.42 -6.02
C TYR A 130 -32.65 -0.42 -6.82
N ALA A 131 -33.82 -0.57 -6.16
CA ALA A 131 -35.15 -0.55 -6.74
C ALA A 131 -35.30 -1.53 -7.93
N TYR A 132 -34.71 -2.74 -7.80
CA TYR A 132 -34.81 -3.74 -8.84
C TYR A 132 -36.21 -4.35 -8.88
N PRO A 133 -36.71 -4.76 -10.07
CA PRO A 133 -37.91 -5.55 -10.20
C PRO A 133 -37.86 -6.79 -9.31
N ASP A 134 -39.01 -7.19 -8.75
CA ASP A 134 -39.07 -8.30 -7.80
C ASP A 134 -38.54 -9.62 -8.37
N GLU A 135 -38.81 -9.90 -9.63
CA GLU A 135 -38.29 -11.10 -10.34
C GLU A 135 -36.75 -11.14 -10.30
N ILE A 136 -36.11 -10.00 -10.53
CA ILE A 136 -34.64 -9.89 -10.54
C ILE A 136 -34.10 -10.03 -9.12
N ALA A 137 -34.69 -9.34 -8.15
CA ALA A 137 -34.27 -9.40 -6.74
C ALA A 137 -34.40 -10.82 -6.16
N GLN A 138 -35.53 -11.47 -6.46
CA GLN A 138 -35.79 -12.86 -6.07
C GLN A 138 -34.81 -13.83 -6.69
N PHE A 139 -34.50 -13.68 -7.98
CA PHE A 139 -33.52 -14.50 -8.69
C PHE A 139 -32.12 -14.37 -8.08
N ILE A 140 -31.67 -13.14 -7.84
CA ILE A 140 -30.35 -12.89 -7.24
C ILE A 140 -30.26 -13.53 -5.85
N ALA A 141 -31.29 -13.32 -5.01
CA ALA A 141 -31.34 -13.92 -3.69
C ALA A 141 -31.34 -15.45 -3.76
N HIS A 142 -32.03 -16.05 -4.72
CA HIS A 142 -32.11 -17.50 -4.91
C HIS A 142 -30.77 -18.13 -5.32
N ILE A 143 -30.05 -17.52 -6.27
CA ILE A 143 -28.76 -18.05 -6.71
C ILE A 143 -27.62 -17.76 -5.72
N ALA A 144 -27.80 -16.84 -4.77
CA ALA A 144 -26.81 -16.47 -3.78
C ALA A 144 -26.96 -17.22 -2.46
N CYS A 145 -28.20 -17.53 -2.05
CA CYS A 145 -28.48 -18.16 -0.77
C CYS A 145 -28.43 -19.68 -0.89
N PHE A 146 -27.82 -20.28 0.12
CA PHE A 146 -27.73 -21.74 0.28
C PHE A 146 -28.82 -22.22 1.23
N GLN A 147 -29.46 -23.33 0.89
CA GLN A 147 -30.45 -23.99 1.73
C GLN A 147 -29.73 -24.69 2.90
N THR A 148 -30.13 -24.37 4.11
CA THR A 148 -29.62 -25.00 5.33
C THR A 148 -30.77 -25.25 6.29
N GLU A 149 -30.58 -26.19 7.19
CA GLU A 149 -31.51 -26.45 8.29
C GLU A 149 -30.99 -25.73 9.53
N LYS A 150 -31.90 -25.08 10.24
CA LYS A 150 -31.63 -24.41 11.49
C LYS A 150 -32.66 -24.83 12.53
N GLU A 151 -32.19 -25.14 13.72
CA GLU A 151 -33.07 -25.37 14.86
C GLU A 151 -33.63 -24.03 15.34
N VAL A 152 -34.97 -23.94 15.35
CA VAL A 152 -35.72 -22.78 15.85
C VAL A 152 -36.84 -23.34 16.71
N ASP A 153 -36.87 -22.96 18.00
CA ASP A 153 -37.86 -23.40 18.98
C ASP A 153 -37.96 -24.95 19.07
N GLY A 154 -36.82 -25.66 19.06
CA GLY A 154 -36.77 -27.12 19.09
C GLY A 154 -37.21 -27.84 17.79
N SER A 155 -37.50 -27.11 16.74
CA SER A 155 -37.89 -27.66 15.43
C SER A 155 -36.84 -27.30 14.35
N LEU A 156 -36.50 -28.29 13.51
CA LEU A 156 -35.63 -28.05 12.35
C LEU A 156 -36.45 -27.32 11.26
N ARG A 157 -36.04 -26.09 10.97
CA ARG A 157 -36.63 -25.29 9.90
C ARG A 157 -35.64 -25.11 8.76
N THR A 158 -36.11 -25.35 7.56
CA THR A 158 -35.34 -25.05 6.35
C THR A 158 -35.24 -23.53 6.15
N THR A 159 -34.04 -23.02 6.07
CA THR A 159 -33.76 -21.61 5.79
C THR A 159 -32.82 -21.46 4.60
N HIS A 160 -32.83 -20.30 3.97
CA HIS A 160 -31.91 -19.97 2.88
C HIS A 160 -31.08 -18.76 3.28
N VAL A 161 -29.75 -18.92 3.42
CA VAL A 161 -28.84 -17.91 3.95
C VAL A 161 -27.63 -17.72 3.03
N LEU A 162 -26.99 -16.56 3.12
CA LEU A 162 -25.67 -16.39 2.49
C LEU A 162 -24.65 -17.30 3.19
N MET A 163 -23.76 -17.89 2.41
CA MET A 163 -22.69 -18.73 2.93
C MET A 163 -21.33 -18.26 2.42
N PRO A 164 -20.27 -18.45 3.21
CA PRO A 164 -18.91 -18.27 2.73
C PRO A 164 -18.61 -19.18 1.53
N GLY A 165 -18.00 -18.62 0.47
CA GLY A 165 -17.62 -19.32 -0.75
C GLY A 165 -18.41 -18.95 -2.01
N GLY A 166 -19.58 -18.33 -1.89
CA GLY A 166 -20.35 -17.78 -3.02
C GLY A 166 -19.73 -16.51 -3.60
N ALA A 167 -19.75 -16.36 -4.93
CA ALA A 167 -19.21 -15.17 -5.58
C ALA A 167 -20.05 -13.91 -5.29
N LEU A 168 -21.35 -14.04 -5.07
CA LEU A 168 -22.25 -12.93 -4.73
C LEU A 168 -22.28 -12.61 -3.24
N SER A 169 -21.89 -13.54 -2.36
CA SER A 169 -22.01 -13.37 -0.91
C SER A 169 -21.34 -12.11 -0.38
N PRO A 170 -20.10 -11.75 -0.80
CA PRO A 170 -19.42 -10.57 -0.29
C PRO A 170 -20.13 -9.25 -0.59
N ILE A 171 -20.55 -9.03 -1.83
CA ILE A 171 -21.21 -7.78 -2.23
C ILE A 171 -22.61 -7.68 -1.64
N LEU A 172 -23.36 -8.79 -1.60
CA LEU A 172 -24.70 -8.82 -1.00
C LEU A 172 -24.67 -8.59 0.51
N ALA A 173 -23.65 -9.12 1.19
CA ALA A 173 -23.45 -8.85 2.60
C ALA A 173 -23.20 -7.35 2.85
N ASN A 174 -22.39 -6.69 2.03
CA ASN A 174 -22.21 -5.24 2.11
C ASN A 174 -23.51 -4.46 1.82
N ILE A 175 -24.27 -4.87 0.80
CA ILE A 175 -25.53 -4.24 0.44
C ILE A 175 -26.56 -4.33 1.58
N VAL A 176 -26.64 -5.49 2.25
CA VAL A 176 -27.54 -5.68 3.40
C VAL A 176 -27.08 -4.90 4.62
N SER A 177 -25.78 -4.79 4.85
CA SER A 177 -25.21 -4.06 5.99
C SER A 177 -25.23 -2.53 5.83
N ASP A 178 -25.62 -2.00 4.68
CA ASP A 178 -25.56 -0.55 4.39
C ASP A 178 -26.35 0.31 5.41
N LYS A 179 -27.48 -0.20 5.93
CA LYS A 179 -28.26 0.48 6.96
C LYS A 179 -27.49 0.53 8.28
N LEU A 180 -26.95 -0.60 8.73
CA LEU A 180 -26.09 -0.69 9.91
C LEU A 180 -24.91 0.28 9.81
N ASP A 181 -24.22 0.28 8.66
CA ASP A 181 -23.09 1.18 8.42
C ASP A 181 -23.46 2.66 8.53
N ALA A 182 -24.65 3.03 8.01
CA ALA A 182 -25.14 4.41 8.10
C ALA A 182 -25.43 4.84 9.54
N GLU A 183 -26.07 3.96 10.30
CA GLU A 183 -26.45 4.22 11.70
C GLU A 183 -25.21 4.30 12.59
N LEU A 184 -24.32 3.31 12.53
CA LEU A 184 -23.12 3.30 13.35
C LEU A 184 -22.14 4.42 13.00
N ALA A 185 -21.95 4.73 11.72
CA ALA A 185 -21.08 5.82 11.31
C ALA A 185 -21.59 7.19 11.80
N ARG A 186 -22.91 7.41 11.76
CA ARG A 186 -23.52 8.63 12.30
C ARG A 186 -23.36 8.71 13.81
N PHE A 187 -23.66 7.63 14.52
CA PHE A 187 -23.55 7.55 15.97
C PHE A 187 -22.09 7.79 16.43
N CYS A 188 -21.13 7.10 15.82
CA CYS A 188 -19.71 7.28 16.13
C CYS A 188 -19.23 8.71 15.86
N ARG A 189 -19.66 9.33 14.76
CA ARG A 189 -19.31 10.71 14.41
C ARG A 189 -19.80 11.70 15.47
N GLN A 190 -21.02 11.54 15.97
CA GLN A 190 -21.56 12.39 17.05
C GLN A 190 -20.74 12.29 18.33
N LEU A 191 -20.11 11.13 18.57
CA LEU A 191 -19.25 10.90 19.72
C LEU A 191 -17.76 11.22 19.47
N GLY A 192 -17.41 11.78 18.29
CA GLY A 192 -16.02 12.09 17.92
C GLY A 192 -15.16 10.83 17.71
N CYS A 193 -15.77 9.75 17.24
CA CYS A 193 -15.10 8.49 16.94
C CYS A 193 -15.02 8.25 15.43
N THR A 194 -13.97 7.56 15.01
CA THR A 194 -13.83 7.02 13.66
C THR A 194 -14.41 5.61 13.62
N TYR A 195 -15.27 5.33 12.65
CA TYR A 195 -15.89 4.03 12.40
C TYR A 195 -15.44 3.48 11.06
N THR A 196 -15.07 2.20 11.00
CA THR A 196 -14.92 1.45 9.75
C THR A 196 -15.41 0.01 9.89
N ARG A 197 -15.72 -0.63 8.76
CA ARG A 197 -16.04 -2.06 8.68
C ARG A 197 -15.26 -2.76 7.57
N TYR A 198 -14.70 -3.89 7.91
CA TYR A 198 -14.09 -4.83 6.98
C TYR A 198 -14.76 -6.21 7.10
N ALA A 199 -15.74 -6.49 6.24
CA ALA A 199 -16.59 -7.68 6.33
C ALA A 199 -17.36 -7.73 7.66
N ASP A 200 -17.08 -8.74 8.48
CA ASP A 200 -17.60 -8.96 9.83
C ASP A 200 -16.86 -8.17 10.93
N ASP A 201 -15.65 -7.66 10.62
CA ASP A 201 -14.85 -6.87 11.56
C ASP A 201 -15.28 -5.39 11.56
N ILE A 202 -15.82 -4.90 12.66
CA ILE A 202 -16.08 -3.49 12.95
C ILE A 202 -14.94 -2.92 13.78
N THR A 203 -14.43 -1.75 13.40
CA THR A 203 -13.41 -1.03 14.19
C THR A 203 -13.90 0.38 14.49
N ILE A 204 -13.79 0.77 15.76
CA ILE A 204 -14.11 2.12 16.24
C ILE A 204 -12.89 2.66 16.99
N SER A 205 -12.45 3.88 16.69
CA SER A 205 -11.32 4.49 17.37
C SER A 205 -11.58 5.93 17.80
N SER A 206 -10.87 6.37 18.85
CA SER A 206 -11.03 7.71 19.42
C SER A 206 -9.74 8.22 20.04
N ASN A 207 -9.53 9.54 19.98
CA ASN A 207 -8.45 10.25 20.69
C ASN A 207 -8.91 10.94 21.96
N ARG A 208 -10.18 10.78 22.37
CA ARG A 208 -10.69 11.32 23.62
C ARG A 208 -9.92 10.74 24.82
N ARG A 209 -9.84 11.51 25.91
CA ARG A 209 -9.18 11.06 27.15
C ARG A 209 -9.78 9.77 27.69
N THR A 210 -11.10 9.66 27.66
CA THR A 210 -11.86 8.44 28.00
C THR A 210 -12.63 7.97 26.77
N PHE A 211 -12.78 6.66 26.62
CA PHE A 211 -13.60 6.10 25.54
C PHE A 211 -15.09 6.42 25.80
N PRO A 212 -15.88 6.77 24.76
CA PRO A 212 -17.27 7.23 24.96
C PRO A 212 -18.18 6.17 25.58
N ALA A 213 -18.73 6.45 26.77
CA ALA A 213 -19.64 5.57 27.50
C ALA A 213 -20.91 5.16 26.71
N PRO A 214 -21.49 5.96 25.79
CA PRO A 214 -22.59 5.51 24.95
C PRO A 214 -22.25 4.33 24.03
N ILE A 215 -20.96 4.07 23.75
CA ILE A 215 -20.52 2.86 23.03
C ILE A 215 -20.27 1.72 24.03
N GLY A 216 -19.63 2.01 25.14
CA GLY A 216 -19.34 1.02 26.18
C GLY A 216 -18.37 1.53 27.24
N ARG A 217 -18.11 0.71 28.25
CA ARG A 217 -17.21 1.02 29.36
C ARG A 217 -16.49 -0.23 29.85
N PHE A 218 -15.38 -0.06 30.53
CA PHE A 218 -14.74 -1.16 31.26
C PHE A 218 -15.63 -1.64 32.39
N ALA A 219 -15.59 -2.92 32.68
CA ALA A 219 -16.39 -3.56 33.76
C ALA A 219 -16.08 -2.92 35.12
N THR A 220 -14.78 -2.64 35.38
CA THR A 220 -14.33 -1.92 36.58
C THR A 220 -13.37 -0.79 36.16
N PRO A 221 -13.31 0.33 36.92
CA PRO A 221 -12.45 1.46 36.57
C PRO A 221 -10.95 1.11 36.47
N ASP A 222 -10.50 0.12 37.23
CA ASP A 222 -9.09 -0.29 37.33
C ASP A 222 -8.75 -1.52 36.47
N SER A 223 -9.74 -2.15 35.84
CA SER A 223 -9.56 -3.32 34.97
C SER A 223 -9.60 -2.91 33.53
N HIS A 224 -8.52 -3.19 32.78
CA HIS A 224 -8.49 -3.05 31.33
C HIS A 224 -8.84 -4.35 30.59
N ASP A 225 -9.28 -5.39 31.31
CA ASP A 225 -9.40 -6.74 30.75
C ASP A 225 -10.80 -7.03 30.18
N GLU A 226 -11.85 -6.40 30.70
CA GLU A 226 -13.21 -6.63 30.24
C GLU A 226 -13.90 -5.33 29.82
N PHE A 227 -14.21 -5.22 28.54
CA PHE A 227 -14.95 -4.09 27.97
C PHE A 227 -16.37 -4.50 27.63
N ILE A 228 -17.34 -3.81 28.23
CA ILE A 228 -18.78 -4.07 28.08
C ILE A 228 -19.39 -3.02 27.17
N LEU A 229 -19.97 -3.46 26.07
CA LEU A 229 -20.75 -2.59 25.16
C LEU A 229 -22.04 -2.13 25.86
N SER A 230 -22.44 -0.88 25.58
CA SER A 230 -23.73 -0.36 26.08
C SER A 230 -24.91 -1.07 25.43
N ASN A 231 -26.02 -1.20 26.14
CA ASN A 231 -27.24 -1.79 25.60
C ASN A 231 -27.73 -1.07 24.36
N THR A 232 -27.65 0.27 24.33
CA THR A 232 -28.04 1.08 23.17
C THR A 232 -27.21 0.73 21.94
N PHE A 233 -25.89 0.58 22.10
CA PHE A 233 -25.02 0.24 20.98
C PHE A 233 -25.24 -1.20 20.49
N GLN A 234 -25.44 -2.15 21.42
CA GLN A 234 -25.76 -3.54 21.09
C GLN A 234 -27.10 -3.61 20.31
N GLN A 235 -28.13 -2.93 20.82
CA GLN A 235 -29.46 -2.90 20.20
C GLN A 235 -29.42 -2.37 18.78
N MET A 236 -28.59 -1.35 18.49
CA MET A 236 -28.42 -0.87 17.10
C MET A 236 -27.91 -1.95 16.15
N ILE A 237 -27.04 -2.84 16.61
CA ILE A 237 -26.53 -3.96 15.80
C ILE A 237 -27.59 -5.04 15.64
N GLU A 238 -28.30 -5.36 16.73
CA GLU A 238 -29.34 -6.39 16.77
C GLU A 238 -30.58 -5.99 15.94
N ASP A 239 -31.01 -4.74 15.99
CA ASP A 239 -32.13 -4.20 15.18
C ASP A 239 -31.81 -4.25 13.67
N ASN A 240 -30.53 -4.27 13.33
CA ASN A 240 -30.08 -4.52 11.96
C ASN A 240 -29.89 -6.02 11.65
N GLY A 241 -30.30 -6.92 12.55
CA GLY A 241 -30.31 -8.36 12.39
C GLY A 241 -28.92 -9.00 12.39
N PHE A 242 -27.96 -8.41 13.11
CA PHE A 242 -26.65 -8.99 13.34
C PHE A 242 -26.44 -9.29 14.81
N ARG A 243 -25.46 -10.14 15.12
CA ARG A 243 -25.11 -10.52 16.49
C ARG A 243 -23.64 -10.23 16.76
N ILE A 244 -23.34 -9.84 17.99
CA ILE A 244 -21.98 -9.48 18.41
C ILE A 244 -21.31 -10.73 19.00
N ASN A 245 -20.08 -10.97 18.59
CA ASN A 245 -19.20 -11.93 19.22
C ASN A 245 -18.48 -11.26 20.41
N HIS A 246 -19.08 -11.34 21.60
CA HIS A 246 -18.55 -10.71 22.81
C HIS A 246 -17.15 -11.22 23.17
N ALA A 247 -16.85 -12.51 22.94
CA ALA A 247 -15.55 -13.10 23.23
C ALA A 247 -14.40 -12.52 22.41
N LYS A 248 -14.71 -11.91 21.25
CA LYS A 248 -13.73 -11.25 20.40
C LYS A 248 -13.76 -9.71 20.50
N THR A 249 -14.71 -9.14 21.21
CA THR A 249 -14.79 -7.69 21.43
C THR A 249 -13.69 -7.22 22.36
N ARG A 250 -12.89 -6.23 21.92
CA ARG A 250 -11.75 -5.72 22.69
C ARG A 250 -11.55 -4.23 22.50
N LEU A 251 -11.40 -3.51 23.60
CA LEU A 251 -10.94 -2.12 23.60
C LEU A 251 -9.48 -2.07 24.07
N LEU A 252 -8.60 -1.50 23.25
CA LEU A 252 -7.17 -1.38 23.53
C LEU A 252 -6.75 0.10 23.56
N GLY A 253 -6.08 0.49 24.63
CA GLY A 253 -5.42 1.80 24.73
C GLY A 253 -4.08 1.82 23.99
N CYS A 254 -3.55 3.03 23.72
CA CYS A 254 -2.29 3.25 22.98
C CYS A 254 -1.05 2.64 23.66
N ALA A 255 -1.08 2.38 24.99
CA ALA A 255 -0.02 1.67 25.69
C ALA A 255 0.10 0.18 25.29
N PHE A 256 -0.95 -0.37 24.72
CA PHE A 256 -0.98 -1.74 24.22
C PHE A 256 -0.85 -1.78 22.70
N ARG A 257 -0.50 -2.95 22.16
CA ARG A 257 -0.46 -3.15 20.72
C ARG A 257 -1.87 -3.13 20.13
N GLN A 258 -2.20 -2.06 19.42
CA GLN A 258 -3.46 -1.91 18.72
C GLN A 258 -3.39 -2.56 17.34
N GLU A 259 -4.38 -3.35 17.00
CA GLU A 259 -4.47 -4.06 15.74
C GLU A 259 -5.82 -3.79 15.05
N VAL A 260 -5.78 -3.57 13.74
CA VAL A 260 -6.96 -3.45 12.88
C VAL A 260 -6.78 -4.35 11.68
N THR A 261 -7.73 -5.25 11.43
CA THR A 261 -7.64 -6.27 10.36
C THR A 261 -6.30 -7.02 10.32
N GLY A 262 -5.71 -7.26 11.51
CA GLY A 262 -4.44 -7.98 11.68
C GLY A 262 -3.17 -7.13 11.50
N LEU A 263 -3.29 -5.85 11.20
CA LEU A 263 -2.19 -4.88 11.08
C LEU A 263 -2.05 -4.06 12.36
N VAL A 264 -0.81 -3.71 12.72
CA VAL A 264 -0.52 -2.84 13.87
C VAL A 264 -0.75 -1.38 13.45
N VAL A 265 -1.38 -0.57 14.34
CA VAL A 265 -1.79 0.82 14.02
C VAL A 265 -1.35 1.86 15.07
N ASN A 266 -0.50 1.52 16.03
CA ASN A 266 -0.10 2.44 17.11
C ASN A 266 0.45 3.78 16.58
N GLU A 267 1.50 3.76 15.75
CA GLU A 267 2.14 4.96 15.19
C GLU A 267 1.93 5.06 13.68
N LYS A 268 2.00 3.92 13.01
CA LYS A 268 1.80 3.78 11.57
C LYS A 268 1.28 2.39 11.26
N VAL A 269 0.67 2.22 10.08
CA VAL A 269 0.28 0.87 9.64
C VAL A 269 1.51 0.01 9.47
N ASN A 270 1.54 -1.12 10.16
CA ASN A 270 2.69 -2.01 10.16
C ASN A 270 2.27 -3.49 10.25
N VAL A 271 3.17 -4.37 9.85
CA VAL A 271 3.03 -5.81 10.07
C VAL A 271 3.53 -6.21 11.46
N LYS A 272 3.02 -7.32 12.00
CA LYS A 272 3.49 -7.86 13.29
C LYS A 272 4.98 -8.20 13.23
N ARG A 273 5.76 -7.86 14.25
CA ARG A 273 7.20 -8.22 14.35
C ARG A 273 7.45 -9.73 14.17
N LYS A 274 6.54 -10.57 14.69
CA LYS A 274 6.62 -12.03 14.50
C LYS A 274 6.53 -12.44 13.04
N PHE A 275 5.73 -11.73 12.22
CA PHE A 275 5.60 -12.01 10.79
C PHE A 275 6.92 -11.74 10.06
N VAL A 276 7.55 -10.58 10.29
CA VAL A 276 8.84 -10.23 9.69
C VAL A 276 9.94 -11.19 10.12
N ARG A 277 10.00 -11.53 11.44
CA ARG A 277 10.96 -12.52 11.95
C ARG A 277 10.81 -13.89 11.28
N ASN A 278 9.58 -14.31 11.04
CA ASN A 278 9.32 -15.57 10.33
C ASN A 278 9.86 -15.54 8.89
N VAL A 279 9.65 -14.42 8.16
CA VAL A 279 10.17 -14.29 6.78
C VAL A 279 11.71 -14.29 6.78
N ARG A 280 12.34 -13.58 7.73
CA ARG A 280 13.80 -13.61 7.90
C ARG A 280 14.33 -15.02 8.18
N ALA A 281 13.64 -15.78 9.03
CA ALA A 281 14.02 -17.17 9.33
C ALA A 281 13.90 -18.08 8.11
N MET A 282 12.84 -17.89 7.31
CA MET A 282 12.65 -18.67 6.06
C MET A 282 13.75 -18.38 5.04
N LEU A 283 14.14 -17.12 4.86
CA LEU A 283 15.24 -16.74 3.97
C LEU A 283 16.59 -17.27 4.50
N HIS A 284 16.85 -17.13 5.80
CA HIS A 284 18.06 -17.65 6.42
C HIS A 284 18.18 -19.17 6.25
N ASP A 285 17.09 -19.91 6.48
CA ASP A 285 17.07 -21.35 6.29
C ASP A 285 17.39 -21.72 4.83
N TRP A 286 16.86 -20.99 3.87
CA TRP A 286 17.15 -21.17 2.45
C TRP A 286 18.60 -20.87 2.09
N GLU A 287 19.17 -19.76 2.62
CA GLU A 287 20.57 -19.37 2.40
C GLU A 287 21.58 -20.42 2.93
N PHE A 288 21.33 -20.96 4.14
CA PHE A 288 22.31 -21.80 4.83
C PHE A 288 22.12 -23.31 4.56
N ASN A 289 20.88 -23.78 4.42
CA ASN A 289 20.58 -25.21 4.29
C ASN A 289 20.14 -25.58 2.86
N GLY A 290 20.04 -24.61 1.96
CA GLY A 290 19.60 -24.80 0.59
C GLY A 290 18.08 -24.94 0.44
N TYR A 291 17.62 -24.77 -0.80
CA TYR A 291 16.20 -24.75 -1.15
C TYR A 291 15.43 -26.00 -0.73
N ALA A 292 15.97 -27.19 -1.05
CA ALA A 292 15.29 -28.46 -0.79
C ALA A 292 15.04 -28.71 0.70
N ALA A 293 16.04 -28.43 1.55
CA ALA A 293 15.93 -28.62 2.99
C ALA A 293 14.98 -27.61 3.63
N ALA A 294 15.06 -26.34 3.24
CA ALA A 294 14.17 -25.27 3.73
C ALA A 294 12.71 -25.53 3.32
N SER A 295 12.48 -25.96 2.08
CA SER A 295 11.16 -26.34 1.57
C SER A 295 10.57 -27.52 2.34
N ALA A 296 11.33 -28.61 2.50
CA ALA A 296 10.90 -29.80 3.23
C ALA A 296 10.52 -29.47 4.67
N ARG A 297 11.35 -28.68 5.40
CA ARG A 297 11.09 -28.25 6.78
C ARG A 297 9.84 -27.38 6.88
N HIS A 298 9.68 -26.43 5.95
CA HIS A 298 8.50 -25.55 5.95
C HIS A 298 7.18 -26.34 5.80
N PHE A 299 7.16 -27.35 4.92
CA PHE A 299 5.93 -28.09 4.66
C PHE A 299 5.67 -29.20 5.69
N SER A 300 6.72 -29.80 6.28
CA SER A 300 6.56 -30.80 7.34
C SER A 300 6.02 -30.17 8.65
N GLU A 301 6.54 -29.01 9.06
CA GLU A 301 6.15 -28.37 10.31
C GLU A 301 4.77 -27.70 10.27
N LYS A 302 4.33 -27.18 9.12
CA LYS A 302 3.15 -26.32 9.04
C LYS A 302 1.91 -26.96 8.41
N ARG A 303 2.00 -28.18 7.87
CA ARG A 303 0.90 -28.87 7.18
C ARG A 303 0.90 -30.37 7.39
N PRO A 304 0.96 -30.89 8.62
CA PRO A 304 0.93 -32.34 8.84
C PRO A 304 -0.37 -32.99 8.34
N ASP A 305 -1.51 -32.27 8.30
CA ASP A 305 -2.84 -32.82 8.03
C ASP A 305 -3.40 -32.56 6.62
N ARG A 306 -2.69 -31.84 5.77
CA ARG A 306 -3.07 -31.78 4.35
C ARG A 306 -2.38 -32.95 3.66
N GLY A 307 -3.16 -34.03 3.46
CA GLY A 307 -2.72 -35.18 2.67
C GLY A 307 -1.91 -34.73 1.47
N ARG A 308 -0.81 -35.43 1.19
CA ARG A 308 0.13 -35.12 0.10
C ARG A 308 -0.67 -34.69 -1.14
N LEU A 309 -0.60 -33.40 -1.47
CA LEU A 309 -0.98 -32.94 -2.80
C LEU A 309 -0.09 -33.73 -3.79
N PRO A 310 -0.60 -34.13 -4.93
CA PRO A 310 0.24 -34.72 -5.98
C PRO A 310 1.47 -33.85 -6.19
N GLU A 311 2.63 -34.45 -6.47
CA GLU A 311 3.91 -33.73 -6.61
C GLU A 311 3.86 -32.55 -7.60
N GLN A 312 2.92 -32.55 -8.53
CA GLN A 312 2.66 -31.49 -9.51
C GLN A 312 1.88 -30.28 -8.95
N GLU A 313 1.28 -30.39 -7.76
CA GLU A 313 0.56 -29.30 -7.08
C GLU A 313 1.24 -28.84 -5.78
N ALA A 314 2.45 -29.31 -5.49
CA ALA A 314 3.21 -28.84 -4.34
C ALA A 314 3.42 -27.33 -4.48
N THR A 315 2.81 -26.56 -3.58
CA THR A 315 3.02 -25.10 -3.51
C THR A 315 4.52 -24.88 -3.40
N ASN A 316 5.11 -24.26 -4.40
CA ASN A 316 6.53 -23.97 -4.43
C ASN A 316 6.89 -23.07 -3.21
N PHE A 317 7.88 -23.45 -2.43
CA PHE A 317 8.34 -22.72 -1.24
C PHE A 317 8.71 -21.28 -1.57
N GLU A 318 9.30 -21.05 -2.72
CA GLU A 318 9.64 -19.75 -3.27
C GLU A 318 8.41 -18.83 -3.36
N TRP A 319 7.28 -19.33 -3.91
CA TRP A 319 6.03 -18.58 -3.98
C TRP A 319 5.47 -18.22 -2.60
N VAL A 320 5.68 -19.09 -1.60
CA VAL A 320 5.26 -18.81 -0.21
C VAL A 320 6.09 -17.66 0.36
N VAL A 321 7.40 -17.69 0.20
CA VAL A 321 8.32 -16.64 0.67
C VAL A 321 8.01 -15.34 -0.05
N ARG A 322 7.92 -15.39 -1.38
CA ARG A 322 7.58 -14.23 -2.23
C ARG A 322 6.27 -13.58 -1.82
N GLY A 323 5.21 -14.36 -1.64
CA GLY A 323 3.91 -13.85 -1.21
C GLY A 323 3.93 -13.17 0.15
N LYS A 324 4.78 -13.66 1.09
CA LYS A 324 4.98 -13.00 2.40
C LYS A 324 5.73 -11.69 2.28
N ILE A 325 6.76 -11.61 1.44
CA ILE A 325 7.51 -10.36 1.19
C ILE A 325 6.60 -9.35 0.47
N GLU A 326 5.80 -9.80 -0.51
CA GLU A 326 4.82 -8.97 -1.20
C GLU A 326 3.78 -8.38 -0.23
N PHE A 327 3.32 -9.17 0.74
CA PHE A 327 2.43 -8.67 1.79
C PHE A 327 3.09 -7.56 2.63
N ILE A 328 4.39 -7.70 2.96
CA ILE A 328 5.14 -6.63 3.64
C ILE A 328 5.19 -5.37 2.76
N ARG A 329 5.43 -5.52 1.44
CA ARG A 329 5.43 -4.42 0.47
C ARG A 329 4.08 -3.70 0.44
N GLN A 330 2.97 -4.43 0.38
CA GLN A 330 1.62 -3.86 0.36
C GLN A 330 1.30 -3.04 1.62
N VAL A 331 1.81 -3.48 2.78
CA VAL A 331 1.56 -2.82 4.06
C VAL A 331 2.47 -1.63 4.30
N LYS A 332 3.77 -1.78 4.02
CA LYS A 332 4.80 -0.81 4.40
C LYS A 332 5.27 0.08 3.24
N GLY A 333 4.96 -0.30 2.01
CA GLY A 333 5.41 0.39 0.80
C GLY A 333 6.69 -0.23 0.20
N SER A 334 6.94 0.11 -1.07
CA SER A 334 8.11 -0.39 -1.82
C SER A 334 9.43 0.24 -1.38
N THR A 335 9.39 1.40 -0.73
CA THR A 335 10.55 2.13 -0.23
C THR A 335 10.95 1.74 1.20
N ASP A 336 10.13 0.94 1.91
CA ASP A 336 10.43 0.52 3.29
C ASP A 336 11.68 -0.36 3.34
N GLN A 337 12.62 -0.01 4.24
CA GLN A 337 13.91 -0.69 4.41
C GLN A 337 13.75 -2.19 4.72
N VAL A 338 12.72 -2.59 5.49
CA VAL A 338 12.48 -4.01 5.80
C VAL A 338 12.08 -4.76 4.53
N PHE A 339 11.18 -4.18 3.71
CA PHE A 339 10.81 -4.77 2.42
C PHE A 339 12.04 -4.91 1.52
N ARG A 340 12.79 -3.83 1.32
CA ARG A 340 13.96 -3.81 0.44
C ARG A 340 15.01 -4.85 0.84
N SER A 341 15.36 -4.91 2.12
CA SER A 341 16.32 -5.91 2.64
C SER A 341 15.84 -7.35 2.41
N LEU A 342 14.56 -7.64 2.65
CA LEU A 342 14.02 -8.99 2.42
C LEU A 342 13.91 -9.33 0.93
N ALA A 343 13.53 -8.36 0.10
CA ALA A 343 13.43 -8.51 -1.35
C ALA A 343 14.81 -8.72 -1.99
N SER A 344 15.83 -7.99 -1.54
CA SER A 344 17.21 -8.16 -2.02
C SER A 344 17.76 -9.57 -1.70
N ARG A 345 17.57 -10.04 -0.45
CA ARG A 345 17.95 -11.40 -0.06
C ARG A 345 17.21 -12.46 -0.87
N PHE A 346 15.92 -12.27 -1.10
CA PHE A 346 15.12 -13.17 -1.93
C PHE A 346 15.61 -13.21 -3.37
N ASN A 347 15.89 -12.04 -3.97
CA ASN A 347 16.41 -11.94 -5.34
C ASN A 347 17.77 -12.63 -5.52
N ALA A 348 18.61 -12.62 -4.47
CA ALA A 348 19.91 -13.32 -4.50
C ALA A 348 19.77 -14.87 -4.47
N LEU A 349 18.64 -15.37 -3.96
CA LEU A 349 18.39 -16.82 -3.81
C LEU A 349 17.54 -17.39 -4.95
N CYS A 350 16.77 -16.55 -5.63
CA CYS A 350 15.78 -16.92 -6.62
C CYS A 350 16.30 -16.61 -8.03
N SER A 351 16.17 -17.55 -8.98
CA SER A 351 16.59 -17.35 -10.37
C SER A 351 15.60 -16.56 -11.23
N ASP A 352 14.27 -16.74 -10.97
CA ASP A 352 13.26 -16.37 -11.98
C ASP A 352 12.21 -15.34 -11.49
N GLN A 353 12.10 -15.11 -10.17
CA GLN A 353 10.97 -14.38 -9.57
C GLN A 353 11.39 -13.12 -8.80
N HIS A 354 12.26 -12.32 -9.39
CA HIS A 354 12.81 -11.13 -8.74
C HIS A 354 11.74 -10.08 -8.40
N PHE A 355 11.93 -9.42 -7.28
CA PHE A 355 11.24 -8.17 -6.98
C PHE A 355 11.94 -7.02 -7.72
N SER A 356 11.15 -6.13 -8.33
CA SER A 356 11.64 -4.82 -8.68
C SER A 356 11.79 -4.02 -7.39
N ILE A 357 13.03 -3.83 -6.96
CA ILE A 357 13.39 -2.99 -5.81
C ILE A 357 13.68 -1.62 -6.39
N PRO A 358 13.02 -0.54 -5.94
CA PRO A 358 13.34 0.79 -6.39
C PRO A 358 14.83 1.05 -6.22
N LEU A 359 15.50 1.49 -7.27
CA LEU A 359 16.94 1.80 -7.28
C LEU A 359 17.27 2.99 -6.36
N VAL A 360 16.26 3.78 -6.01
CA VAL A 360 16.41 4.91 -5.09
C VAL A 360 16.48 4.38 -3.67
N GLU A 361 17.63 4.56 -3.07
CA GLU A 361 17.72 4.53 -1.62
C GLU A 361 16.86 5.66 -1.08
N ASP A 362 16.01 5.35 -0.15
CA ASP A 362 15.11 6.22 0.60
C ASP A 362 14.94 7.65 0.07
N SER A 363 13.77 8.01 -0.42
CA SER A 363 13.42 9.42 -0.64
C SER A 363 13.75 10.27 0.60
N ASP A 364 13.76 9.67 1.80
CA ASP A 364 14.17 10.31 3.05
C ASP A 364 15.69 10.57 3.10
N VAL A 365 16.54 9.66 2.58
CA VAL A 365 18.00 9.89 2.48
C VAL A 365 18.28 10.98 1.46
N LEU A 366 17.65 10.93 0.28
CA LEU A 366 17.78 11.99 -0.72
C LEU A 366 17.27 13.33 -0.20
N ASN A 367 16.11 13.36 0.44
CA ASN A 367 15.56 14.57 1.06
C ASN A 367 16.44 15.10 2.20
N ALA A 368 17.16 14.23 2.91
CA ALA A 368 18.08 14.62 3.97
C ALA A 368 19.45 15.06 3.42
N ALA A 369 19.87 14.50 2.28
CA ALA A 369 21.18 14.76 1.66
C ALA A 369 21.16 15.91 0.65
N VAL A 370 20.05 16.13 -0.07
CA VAL A 370 19.93 17.15 -1.12
C VAL A 370 19.22 18.38 -0.56
N TRP A 371 19.91 19.50 -0.62
CA TRP A 371 19.47 20.76 -0.02
C TRP A 371 19.32 21.85 -1.08
N TYR A 372 18.48 22.83 -0.77
CA TYR A 372 18.31 24.03 -1.57
C TYR A 372 19.45 25.01 -1.26
N LEU A 373 19.99 25.62 -2.30
CA LEU A 373 21.04 26.62 -2.22
C LEU A 373 20.47 27.97 -2.69
N GLU A 374 20.72 28.99 -1.89
CA GLU A 374 20.32 30.38 -2.15
C GLU A 374 21.50 31.31 -1.97
N ASN A 375 21.67 32.24 -2.91
CA ASN A 375 22.56 33.38 -2.74
C ASN A 375 21.75 34.60 -2.32
N ALA A 376 22.01 35.11 -1.12
CA ALA A 376 21.21 36.18 -0.49
C ALA A 376 21.44 37.59 -1.05
N THR A 377 22.29 37.77 -2.07
CA THR A 377 22.52 39.08 -2.74
C THR A 377 21.95 39.07 -4.16
N ASP A 378 21.24 40.14 -4.52
CA ASP A 378 20.77 40.50 -5.85
C ASP A 378 19.81 39.55 -6.59
N GLY A 379 18.60 39.43 -6.07
CA GLY A 379 17.51 38.74 -6.78
C GLY A 379 17.68 37.23 -6.89
N GLY A 380 18.64 36.68 -6.13
CA GLY A 380 18.76 35.31 -5.74
C GLY A 380 19.01 34.31 -6.87
N SER A 381 20.26 34.06 -7.26
CA SER A 381 20.56 32.81 -7.92
C SER A 381 20.23 31.65 -6.99
N VAL A 382 19.46 30.71 -7.49
CA VAL A 382 19.02 29.53 -6.74
C VAL A 382 19.59 28.27 -7.38
N GLY A 383 19.94 27.30 -6.56
CA GLY A 383 20.50 26.04 -7.01
C GLY A 383 20.19 24.90 -6.04
N THR A 384 20.78 23.80 -6.32
CA THR A 384 20.74 22.59 -5.50
C THR A 384 22.16 22.26 -5.05
N CYS A 385 22.30 21.69 -3.86
CA CYS A 385 23.54 21.09 -3.39
C CYS A 385 23.25 19.76 -2.70
N PHE A 386 24.23 18.89 -2.56
CA PHE A 386 24.07 17.62 -1.85
C PHE A 386 25.30 17.29 -1.01
N ALA A 387 25.06 16.66 0.14
CA ALA A 387 26.09 16.29 1.09
C ALA A 387 26.88 15.05 0.62
N VAL A 388 28.22 15.13 0.60
CA VAL A 388 29.14 14.03 0.30
C VAL A 388 29.95 13.59 1.53
N ALA A 389 30.08 14.48 2.51
CA ALA A 389 30.64 14.18 3.81
C ALA A 389 29.96 15.04 4.88
N GLU A 390 30.29 14.81 6.14
CA GLU A 390 29.79 15.65 7.23
C GLU A 390 30.21 17.10 7.00
N ASN A 391 29.21 17.99 6.92
CA ASN A 391 29.37 19.44 6.65
C ASN A 391 29.98 19.82 5.29
N LEU A 392 30.18 18.89 4.36
CA LEU A 392 30.71 19.12 3.01
C LEU A 392 29.66 18.81 1.93
N PHE A 393 29.39 19.79 1.08
CA PHE A 393 28.37 19.68 0.02
C PHE A 393 29.01 19.98 -1.34
N VAL A 394 28.45 19.35 -2.37
CA VAL A 394 28.77 19.59 -3.79
C VAL A 394 27.68 20.46 -4.41
N THR A 395 28.05 21.37 -5.27
CA THR A 395 27.17 22.19 -6.11
C THR A 395 27.88 22.61 -7.39
N CYS A 396 27.21 23.43 -8.23
CA CYS A 396 27.84 24.06 -9.40
C CYS A 396 28.58 25.34 -9.03
N ALA A 397 29.67 25.64 -9.74
CA ALA A 397 30.45 26.85 -9.56
C ALA A 397 29.62 28.11 -9.88
N HIS A 398 28.77 28.07 -10.92
CA HIS A 398 27.88 29.19 -11.28
C HIS A 398 26.77 29.46 -10.26
N CYS A 399 26.48 28.53 -9.35
CA CYS A 399 25.51 28.73 -8.28
C CYS A 399 26.08 29.51 -7.07
N LEU A 400 27.42 29.72 -7.04
CA LEU A 400 28.08 30.38 -5.93
C LEU A 400 27.94 31.90 -5.97
N GLY A 401 27.95 32.50 -4.77
CA GLY A 401 27.91 33.95 -4.59
C GLY A 401 28.37 34.34 -3.18
N PRO A 402 28.43 35.63 -2.84
CA PRO A 402 29.10 36.12 -1.62
C PRO A 402 28.39 35.74 -0.31
N ASN A 403 27.11 35.41 -0.34
CA ASN A 403 26.32 35.09 0.86
C ASN A 403 25.53 33.79 0.65
N LEU A 404 26.24 32.67 0.67
CA LEU A 404 25.65 31.35 0.43
C LEU A 404 24.88 30.87 1.67
N ARG A 405 23.63 30.50 1.44
CA ARG A 405 22.77 29.83 2.40
C ARG A 405 22.25 28.51 1.84
N ILE A 406 22.28 27.48 2.66
CA ILE A 406 21.72 26.19 2.30
C ILE A 406 20.73 25.71 3.35
N PHE A 407 19.66 25.06 2.92
CA PHE A 407 18.64 24.53 3.83
C PHE A 407 17.86 23.37 3.19
N PRO A 408 17.34 22.43 4.01
CA PRO A 408 16.36 21.49 3.54
C PRO A 408 15.08 22.23 3.19
N ARG A 409 14.63 22.21 1.94
CA ARG A 409 13.46 23.01 1.52
C ARG A 409 12.17 22.66 2.28
N GLN A 410 12.09 21.47 2.84
CA GLN A 410 11.00 21.06 3.72
C GLN A 410 11.00 21.78 5.09
N ASN A 411 12.13 22.39 5.48
CA ASN A 411 12.28 23.13 6.71
C ASN A 411 13.14 24.39 6.49
N PRO A 412 12.61 25.45 5.84
CA PRO A 412 13.35 26.67 5.55
C PRO A 412 13.81 27.43 6.82
N ALA A 413 13.18 27.18 7.98
CA ALA A 413 13.62 27.74 9.25
C ALA A 413 15.00 27.21 9.70
N PHE A 414 15.46 26.09 9.12
CA PHE A 414 16.77 25.50 9.35
C PHE A 414 17.74 25.93 8.25
N THR A 415 18.06 27.20 8.17
CA THR A 415 19.01 27.77 7.22
C THR A 415 20.42 27.80 7.81
N MET A 416 21.40 27.37 7.02
CA MET A 416 22.82 27.33 7.40
C MET A 416 23.65 28.15 6.42
N ASP A 417 24.60 28.94 6.96
CA ASP A 417 25.58 29.65 6.15
C ASP A 417 26.70 28.69 5.71
N ALA A 418 27.16 28.84 4.48
CA ALA A 418 28.23 28.01 3.92
C ALA A 418 29.30 28.88 3.26
N ASP A 419 30.53 28.38 3.21
CA ASP A 419 31.65 28.98 2.52
C ASP A 419 32.14 28.06 1.40
N GLU A 420 32.57 28.65 0.29
CA GLU A 420 33.30 27.96 -0.77
C GLU A 420 34.65 27.46 -0.22
N VAL A 421 34.97 26.19 -0.47
CA VAL A 421 36.24 25.59 -0.05
C VAL A 421 37.08 25.07 -1.20
N ALA A 422 36.46 24.75 -2.33
CA ALA A 422 37.14 24.39 -3.57
C ALA A 422 36.24 24.72 -4.78
N ARG A 423 36.86 25.03 -5.93
CA ARG A 423 36.17 25.41 -7.16
C ARG A 423 36.91 24.88 -8.38
N ASP A 424 36.15 24.40 -9.34
CA ASP A 424 36.61 23.98 -10.65
C ASP A 424 35.71 24.65 -11.72
N ASP A 425 36.15 25.80 -12.22
CA ASP A 425 35.42 26.56 -13.23
C ASP A 425 35.40 25.84 -14.59
N HIS A 426 36.41 24.98 -14.87
CA HIS A 426 36.48 24.19 -16.08
C HIS A 426 35.33 23.18 -16.22
N ASN A 427 34.99 22.53 -15.12
CA ASN A 427 33.89 21.57 -15.04
C ASN A 427 32.64 22.13 -14.38
N ASP A 428 32.60 23.42 -14.05
CA ASP A 428 31.49 24.07 -13.37
C ASP A 428 31.09 23.36 -12.04
N LEU A 429 32.09 22.96 -11.25
CA LEU A 429 31.92 22.29 -9.96
C LEU A 429 32.41 23.14 -8.80
N ALA A 430 31.80 22.99 -7.64
CA ALA A 430 32.26 23.59 -6.41
C ALA A 430 31.96 22.74 -5.19
N LEU A 431 32.83 22.88 -4.18
CA LEU A 431 32.63 22.34 -2.84
C LEU A 431 32.36 23.49 -1.87
N ILE A 432 31.33 23.32 -1.05
CA ILE A 432 30.97 24.27 0.00
C ILE A 432 30.96 23.56 1.34
N ARG A 433 31.38 24.27 2.39
CA ARG A 433 31.41 23.75 3.77
C ARG A 433 30.57 24.63 4.68
N LEU A 434 29.80 24.01 5.57
CA LEU A 434 29.03 24.73 6.58
C LEU A 434 29.96 25.49 7.53
N ARG A 435 29.63 26.76 7.82
CA ARG A 435 30.35 27.58 8.83
C ARG A 435 30.23 27.02 10.23
N THR A 436 29.08 26.45 10.54
CA THR A 436 28.80 25.78 11.81
C THR A 436 28.44 24.33 11.57
N PRO A 437 29.03 23.38 12.34
CA PRO A 437 28.67 21.97 12.20
C PRO A 437 27.18 21.72 12.41
N LEU A 438 26.64 20.72 11.72
CA LEU A 438 25.27 20.28 11.94
C LEU A 438 25.05 19.83 13.38
N PRO A 439 23.90 20.17 14.00
CA PRO A 439 23.56 19.65 15.32
C PRO A 439 23.55 18.12 15.34
N ALA A 440 24.05 17.50 16.39
CA ALA A 440 24.16 16.04 16.54
C ALA A 440 22.84 15.27 16.38
N PHE A 441 21.70 15.93 16.57
CA PHE A 441 20.36 15.36 16.38
C PHE A 441 19.85 15.41 14.92
N LYS A 442 20.62 16.02 13.99
CA LYS A 442 20.31 16.09 12.55
C LYS A 442 21.59 15.85 11.73
N PRO A 443 22.13 14.61 11.71
CA PRO A 443 23.19 14.30 10.77
C PRO A 443 22.67 14.47 9.36
N ALA A 444 23.42 15.17 8.47
CA ALA A 444 23.13 15.13 7.06
C ALA A 444 23.32 13.67 6.58
N ALA A 445 22.34 13.14 5.89
CA ALA A 445 22.59 11.93 5.11
C ALA A 445 23.60 12.31 4.01
N THR A 446 24.60 11.48 3.78
CA THR A 446 25.59 11.67 2.71
C THR A 446 25.29 10.77 1.53
N LEU A 447 25.48 11.27 0.32
CA LEU A 447 25.41 10.46 -0.89
C LEU A 447 26.78 9.90 -1.23
N HIS A 448 26.81 8.65 -1.67
CA HIS A 448 28.05 7.99 -2.08
C HIS A 448 28.30 8.20 -3.56
N MET A 449 29.51 8.61 -3.90
CA MET A 449 29.98 8.69 -5.27
C MET A 449 30.13 7.26 -5.85
N ALA A 450 29.83 7.09 -7.11
CA ALA A 450 30.08 5.82 -7.81
C ALA A 450 31.58 5.61 -7.97
N SER A 451 32.08 4.42 -7.67
CA SER A 451 33.46 4.06 -8.00
C SER A 451 33.69 4.09 -9.52
N THR A 452 34.93 4.17 -9.95
CA THR A 452 35.30 4.15 -11.40
C THR A 452 34.69 2.94 -12.12
N ALA A 453 34.67 1.77 -11.48
CA ALA A 453 34.08 0.56 -12.04
C ALA A 453 32.54 0.68 -12.21
N GLU A 454 31.85 1.27 -11.23
CA GLU A 454 30.41 1.47 -11.26
C GLU A 454 30.03 2.57 -12.26
N ALA A 455 30.80 3.65 -12.33
CA ALA A 455 30.62 4.72 -13.33
C ALA A 455 30.87 4.21 -14.76
N SER A 456 31.82 3.30 -14.95
CA SER A 456 32.11 2.66 -16.25
C SER A 456 31.00 1.73 -16.74
N ALA A 457 30.11 1.28 -15.87
CA ALA A 457 28.92 0.50 -16.23
C ALA A 457 27.81 1.39 -16.85
N LEU A 458 27.93 2.72 -16.75
CA LEU A 458 26.98 3.67 -17.33
C LEU A 458 27.17 3.73 -18.85
N GLY A 459 26.15 3.35 -19.59
CA GLY A 459 26.13 3.37 -21.07
C GLY A 459 24.99 4.20 -21.62
N ILE A 460 24.98 4.40 -22.94
CA ILE A 460 23.85 5.02 -23.66
C ILE A 460 22.59 4.19 -23.40
N ARG A 461 21.46 4.84 -23.13
CA ARG A 461 20.18 4.30 -22.67
C ARG A 461 20.17 3.75 -21.25
N SER A 462 21.21 3.97 -20.45
CA SER A 462 21.12 3.68 -19.03
C SER A 462 20.07 4.57 -18.38
N ALA A 463 19.16 3.96 -17.62
CA ALA A 463 18.19 4.69 -16.82
C ALA A 463 18.88 5.31 -15.60
N VAL A 464 18.73 6.62 -15.44
CA VAL A 464 19.33 7.42 -14.36
C VAL A 464 18.27 8.33 -13.74
N GLN A 465 18.56 8.87 -12.57
CA GLN A 465 17.66 9.77 -11.85
C GLN A 465 18.34 11.09 -11.57
N ALA A 466 17.70 12.18 -11.97
CA ALA A 466 18.10 13.54 -11.66
C ALA A 466 17.32 14.04 -10.45
N ALA A 467 17.99 14.54 -9.41
CA ALA A 467 17.36 15.06 -8.21
C ALA A 467 17.75 16.52 -7.94
N GLY A 468 16.77 17.37 -7.56
CA GLY A 468 17.02 18.78 -7.28
C GLY A 468 15.74 19.58 -7.05
N TYR A 469 15.88 20.90 -6.94
CA TYR A 469 14.79 21.85 -6.67
C TYR A 469 14.59 22.81 -7.84
N PRO A 470 13.65 22.53 -8.75
CA PRO A 470 13.33 23.44 -9.86
C PRO A 470 12.88 24.81 -9.37
N SER A 471 13.38 25.90 -9.99
CA SER A 471 13.03 27.29 -9.65
C SER A 471 11.60 27.64 -10.06
N ASN A 472 11.07 27.00 -11.10
CA ASN A 472 9.74 27.27 -11.65
C ASN A 472 8.60 26.47 -11.00
N LEU A 473 8.89 25.64 -10.00
CA LEU A 473 7.88 24.90 -9.25
C LEU A 473 7.82 25.41 -7.82
N ASP A 474 6.65 25.88 -7.38
CA ASP A 474 6.35 26.23 -5.99
C ASP A 474 6.32 25.00 -5.05
N SER A 475 7.18 24.02 -5.32
CA SER A 475 7.24 22.77 -4.57
C SER A 475 8.23 22.87 -3.43
N THR A 476 7.76 22.59 -2.21
CA THR A 476 8.62 22.39 -1.03
C THR A 476 9.28 21.01 -1.00
N SER A 477 8.94 20.13 -1.94
CA SER A 477 9.43 18.76 -2.02
C SER A 477 10.56 18.63 -3.03
N LEU A 478 11.53 17.76 -2.74
CA LEU A 478 12.57 17.39 -3.69
C LEU A 478 11.94 16.77 -4.94
N THR A 479 12.34 17.27 -6.11
CA THR A 479 11.94 16.71 -7.40
C THR A 479 12.95 15.66 -7.83
N ILE A 480 12.46 14.45 -8.11
CA ILE A 480 13.24 13.34 -8.66
C ILE A 480 12.65 13.00 -10.01
N ARG A 481 13.49 12.94 -11.05
CA ARG A 481 13.10 12.64 -12.42
C ARG A 481 13.88 11.45 -12.95
N ASP A 482 13.16 10.48 -13.46
CA ASP A 482 13.73 9.40 -14.23
C ASP A 482 14.06 9.92 -15.64
N THR A 483 15.26 9.63 -16.13
CA THR A 483 15.75 10.00 -17.46
C THR A 483 16.72 8.94 -17.97
N GLU A 484 17.20 9.10 -19.20
CA GLU A 484 18.14 8.18 -19.84
C GLU A 484 19.37 8.93 -20.33
N VAL A 485 20.51 8.24 -20.32
CA VAL A 485 21.75 8.74 -20.91
C VAL A 485 21.64 8.67 -22.44
N THR A 486 21.83 9.79 -23.10
CA THR A 486 21.83 9.87 -24.58
C THR A 486 23.23 9.85 -25.18
N GLY A 487 24.26 10.20 -24.41
CA GLY A 487 25.63 10.21 -24.88
C GLY A 487 26.61 10.76 -23.84
N PHE A 488 27.87 10.77 -24.23
CA PHE A 488 28.96 11.38 -23.50
C PHE A 488 29.65 12.39 -24.42
N SER A 489 30.06 13.52 -23.87
CA SER A 489 30.69 14.57 -24.68
C SER A 489 31.68 15.39 -23.88
N ARG A 490 32.42 16.24 -24.60
CA ARG A 490 33.38 17.20 -24.04
C ARG A 490 32.73 18.57 -24.01
N GLN A 491 32.68 19.18 -22.84
CA GLN A 491 32.18 20.54 -22.69
C GLN A 491 32.99 21.28 -21.64
N THR A 492 33.22 22.57 -21.90
CA THR A 492 33.92 23.44 -20.97
C THR A 492 33.06 24.62 -20.61
N PHE A 493 33.20 25.07 -19.39
CA PHE A 493 32.41 26.14 -18.83
C PHE A 493 33.23 27.43 -18.65
N ASP A 494 34.58 27.36 -18.76
CA ASP A 494 35.53 28.45 -18.65
C ASP A 494 36.11 28.90 -20.00
N GLY A 495 35.69 28.27 -21.12
CA GLY A 495 36.16 28.56 -22.48
C GLY A 495 37.46 27.87 -22.88
N THR A 496 38.11 27.07 -22.00
CA THR A 496 39.29 26.28 -22.35
C THR A 496 38.89 24.91 -22.93
N PRO A 497 39.59 24.33 -23.91
CA PRO A 497 39.18 23.05 -24.51
C PRO A 497 39.27 21.88 -23.53
N ALA A 498 38.21 21.08 -23.39
CA ALA A 498 38.24 19.86 -22.64
C ALA A 498 39.08 18.76 -23.30
N THR A 499 39.90 18.08 -22.55
CA THR A 499 40.82 17.02 -23.02
C THR A 499 40.18 15.63 -23.03
N SER A 500 39.11 15.42 -22.25
CA SER A 500 38.36 14.15 -22.15
C SER A 500 36.87 14.38 -22.10
N ASP A 501 36.06 13.31 -22.28
CA ASP A 501 34.62 13.36 -22.15
C ASP A 501 34.26 13.56 -20.67
N ASN A 502 33.85 14.76 -20.29
CA ASN A 502 33.57 15.19 -18.94
C ASN A 502 32.08 15.29 -18.61
N VAL A 503 31.19 15.29 -19.60
CA VAL A 503 29.76 15.42 -19.38
C VAL A 503 28.95 14.23 -19.88
N ILE A 504 27.83 14.00 -19.22
CA ILE A 504 26.79 13.02 -19.52
C ILE A 504 25.62 13.80 -20.11
N ALA A 505 25.24 13.49 -21.34
CA ALA A 505 24.06 14.05 -21.97
C ALA A 505 22.82 13.22 -21.63
N LEU A 506 21.72 13.88 -21.26
CA LEU A 506 20.48 13.27 -20.81
C LEU A 506 19.33 13.54 -21.78
N LEU A 507 18.36 12.64 -21.84
CA LEU A 507 17.18 12.74 -22.71
C LEU A 507 16.24 13.87 -22.27
N SER A 508 16.04 14.03 -20.96
CA SER A 508 15.10 14.99 -20.37
C SER A 508 15.32 15.12 -18.87
N GLY A 509 14.53 15.96 -18.19
CA GLY A 509 14.29 15.84 -16.76
C GLY A 509 15.07 16.78 -15.86
N THR A 510 15.91 17.68 -16.38
CA THR A 510 16.54 18.73 -15.58
C THR A 510 15.88 20.08 -15.86
N TYR A 511 15.78 20.92 -14.85
CA TYR A 511 15.18 22.25 -14.92
C TYR A 511 16.10 23.26 -14.24
N GLU A 512 15.90 24.54 -14.57
CA GLU A 512 16.54 25.65 -13.86
C GLU A 512 16.31 25.51 -12.34
N GLY A 513 17.37 25.72 -11.55
CA GLY A 513 17.37 25.48 -10.08
C GLY A 513 17.78 24.05 -9.68
N MET A 514 17.78 23.07 -10.58
CA MET A 514 18.33 21.73 -10.29
C MET A 514 19.86 21.68 -10.45
N SER A 515 20.51 22.72 -10.97
CA SER A 515 21.97 22.84 -11.08
C SER A 515 22.61 22.59 -9.72
N GLY A 516 23.66 21.77 -9.67
CA GLY A 516 24.32 21.31 -8.46
C GLY A 516 23.66 20.08 -7.80
N GLY A 517 22.53 19.61 -8.32
CA GLY A 517 21.88 18.38 -7.87
C GLY A 517 22.57 17.10 -8.36
N PRO A 518 22.39 15.96 -7.66
CA PRO A 518 23.01 14.70 -8.04
C PRO A 518 22.29 14.02 -9.21
N LEU A 519 23.09 13.42 -10.11
CA LEU A 519 22.63 12.41 -11.07
C LEU A 519 22.97 11.03 -10.51
N LEU A 520 21.95 10.18 -10.38
CA LEU A 520 22.07 8.88 -9.72
C LEU A 520 21.94 7.72 -10.70
N PHE A 521 22.81 6.74 -10.57
CA PHE A 521 22.75 5.45 -11.24
C PHE A 521 22.92 4.34 -10.21
N ALA A 522 21.99 3.40 -10.16
CA ALA A 522 21.98 2.32 -9.15
C ALA A 522 22.11 2.83 -7.68
N GLY A 523 21.55 4.01 -7.38
CA GLY A 523 21.58 4.60 -6.04
C GLY A 523 22.88 5.33 -5.67
N LYS A 524 23.82 5.46 -6.59
CA LYS A 524 25.09 6.18 -6.40
C LYS A 524 25.19 7.38 -7.31
N VAL A 525 25.93 8.39 -6.89
CA VAL A 525 26.14 9.62 -7.67
C VAL A 525 27.13 9.32 -8.79
N VAL A 526 26.68 9.45 -10.04
CA VAL A 526 27.51 9.32 -11.25
C VAL A 526 27.80 10.66 -11.90
N GLY A 527 27.13 11.73 -11.46
CA GLY A 527 27.38 13.07 -11.97
C GLY A 527 26.64 14.15 -11.20
N VAL A 528 26.95 15.40 -11.54
CA VAL A 528 26.34 16.63 -11.00
C VAL A 528 25.63 17.36 -12.13
N ILE A 529 24.35 17.69 -11.95
CA ILE A 529 23.54 18.42 -12.92
C ILE A 529 24.11 19.84 -13.06
N VAL A 530 24.52 20.23 -14.27
CA VAL A 530 25.14 21.55 -14.51
C VAL A 530 24.31 22.47 -15.38
N ARG A 531 23.49 21.93 -16.27
CA ARG A 531 22.68 22.75 -17.17
C ARG A 531 21.40 22.02 -17.57
N GLY A 532 20.33 22.81 -17.74
CA GLY A 532 19.10 22.43 -18.42
C GLY A 532 18.73 23.52 -19.44
N PRO A 533 17.81 23.27 -20.38
CA PRO A 533 17.34 24.30 -21.29
C PRO A 533 16.63 25.40 -20.50
N ASN A 534 16.92 26.65 -20.83
CA ASN A 534 16.06 27.78 -20.48
C ASN A 534 14.78 27.66 -21.32
N ASP A 535 13.65 28.19 -20.84
CA ASP A 535 12.35 28.07 -21.50
C ASP A 535 12.34 28.49 -22.99
N ASP A 536 13.32 29.29 -23.41
CA ASP A 536 13.43 29.83 -24.76
C ASP A 536 14.36 29.05 -25.71
N ASP A 537 15.22 28.13 -25.23
CA ASP A 537 16.21 27.43 -26.09
C ASP A 537 16.19 25.90 -25.90
N ARG A 538 15.32 25.24 -26.64
CA ARG A 538 15.19 23.77 -26.69
C ARG A 538 16.35 23.05 -27.39
N THR A 539 17.35 23.75 -27.88
CA THR A 539 18.51 23.17 -28.59
C THR A 539 19.64 22.78 -27.64
N ILE A 540 19.58 23.22 -26.37
CA ILE A 540 20.62 22.93 -25.38
C ILE A 540 20.31 21.58 -24.70
N PRO A 541 21.24 20.60 -24.77
CA PRO A 541 21.04 19.32 -24.13
C PRO A 541 21.05 19.45 -22.61
N PHE A 542 20.33 18.55 -21.95
CA PHE A 542 20.43 18.37 -20.50
C PHE A 542 21.76 17.70 -20.16
N LEU A 543 22.55 18.29 -19.26
CA LEU A 543 23.92 17.88 -19.01
C LEU A 543 24.17 17.64 -17.51
N ALA A 544 25.03 16.66 -17.22
CA ALA A 544 25.63 16.45 -15.90
C ALA A 544 27.13 16.21 -16.06
N VAL A 545 27.94 16.82 -15.20
CA VAL A 545 29.39 16.56 -15.13
C VAL A 545 29.61 15.24 -14.41
N LYS A 546 30.52 14.40 -14.90
CA LYS A 546 30.84 13.10 -14.32
C LYS A 546 31.38 13.21 -12.90
N SER A 547 31.03 12.24 -12.05
CA SER A 547 31.42 12.20 -10.64
C SER A 547 32.91 12.12 -10.38
N GLU A 548 33.71 11.59 -11.33
CA GLU A 548 35.18 11.51 -11.20
C GLU A 548 35.85 12.88 -11.03
N PHE A 549 35.25 13.95 -11.57
CA PHE A 549 35.76 15.32 -11.39
C PHE A 549 35.41 15.88 -10.00
N VAL A 550 34.32 15.40 -9.40
CA VAL A 550 34.01 15.71 -7.98
C VAL A 550 35.01 15.05 -7.06
N ASP A 551 35.33 13.78 -7.31
CA ASP A 551 36.35 13.05 -6.51
C ASP A 551 37.73 13.72 -6.62
N ALA A 552 38.08 14.16 -7.84
CA ALA A 552 39.31 14.91 -8.06
C ALA A 552 39.32 16.24 -7.27
N LEU A 553 38.19 16.96 -7.26
CA LEU A 553 38.06 18.21 -6.51
C LEU A 553 38.10 17.99 -5.00
N ILE A 554 37.46 16.92 -4.49
CA ILE A 554 37.53 16.54 -3.05
C ILE A 554 38.99 16.22 -2.65
N ALA A 555 39.75 15.57 -3.54
CA ALA A 555 41.16 15.23 -3.28
C ALA A 555 42.09 16.46 -3.13
N THR A 556 41.63 17.65 -3.48
CA THR A 556 42.39 18.91 -3.31
C THR A 556 42.24 19.53 -1.92
N LEU A 557 41.29 19.05 -1.10
CA LEU A 557 41.04 19.48 0.27
C LEU A 557 41.97 18.81 1.28
#